data_fc9ea24d9abaef40000dec2d02f263a3
#
_entry.id   fc9ea24d9abaef40000dec2d02f263a3
#
_cell.length_a   1.000
_cell.length_b   1.000
_cell.length_c   1.000
_cell.angle_alpha   90.00
_cell.angle_beta   90.00
_cell.angle_gamma   90.00
#
_symmetry.space_group_name_H-M   'P 1'
#
loop_
_entity.id
_entity.type
_entity.pdbx_description
1 polymer ?
#
loop_
_entity_poly.entity_id
_entity_poly.type
_entity_poly.pdbx_seq_one_letter_code
_entity_poly.pdbx_strand_id
1 'polypeptide(L)'
;VARRASGWTAAEVDLSGAADIDEVADLLRDVDQDAEVSLLFVESDDVYLAIMRLDEGEDLRIFGSDSAFAEESRLGALLVGDIKAPALEIDDVVEPAARVAGSSGDDDDDNDPVVDPDADPVGDADLLADLGISAHRLLAICSHEGMLPADVTTKVCQVIGCGNEVEELREA
;
A
#
# COMPACT_ATOMS: atom_id res chain seq x y z
N VAL A 1 -11.95 -1.68 -1.65
CA VAL A 1 -12.78 -0.67 -2.34
C VAL A 1 -12.82 -0.95 -3.83
N ALA A 2 -13.94 -0.71 -4.45
CA ALA A 2 -14.16 -0.92 -5.88
C ALA A 2 -14.68 0.36 -6.53
N ARG A 3 -14.16 0.71 -7.70
CA ARG A 3 -14.53 1.91 -8.47
C ARG A 3 -15.36 1.53 -9.68
N ARG A 4 -16.51 2.18 -9.81
CA ARG A 4 -17.35 2.20 -11.02
C ARG A 4 -17.41 3.60 -11.61
N ALA A 5 -17.97 3.73 -12.80
CA ALA A 5 -18.30 5.03 -13.39
C ALA A 5 -19.19 5.91 -12.48
N SER A 6 -19.98 5.29 -11.59
CA SER A 6 -20.87 5.97 -10.65
C SER A 6 -20.21 6.39 -9.32
N GLY A 7 -19.02 5.92 -9.01
CA GLY A 7 -18.30 6.23 -7.77
C GLY A 7 -17.61 5.02 -7.14
N TRP A 8 -17.18 5.19 -5.90
CA TRP A 8 -16.52 4.16 -5.10
C TRP A 8 -17.51 3.41 -4.22
N THR A 9 -17.21 2.15 -3.94
CA THR A 9 -17.87 1.32 -2.92
C THR A 9 -16.81 0.66 -2.05
N ALA A 10 -17.09 0.48 -0.76
CA ALA A 10 -16.22 -0.22 0.18
C ALA A 10 -16.90 -1.46 0.73
N ALA A 11 -16.13 -2.53 0.92
CA ALA A 11 -16.58 -3.76 1.55
C ALA A 11 -15.40 -4.43 2.27
N GLU A 12 -15.71 -5.18 3.32
CA GLU A 12 -14.73 -6.05 3.96
C GLU A 12 -14.57 -7.35 3.17
N VAL A 13 -13.35 -7.84 3.09
CA VAL A 13 -13.01 -9.10 2.42
C VAL A 13 -12.32 -10.02 3.41
N ASP A 14 -12.86 -11.22 3.60
CA ASP A 14 -12.25 -12.23 4.46
C ASP A 14 -11.23 -13.05 3.67
N LEU A 15 -9.95 -12.87 4.00
CA LEU A 15 -8.82 -13.55 3.37
C LEU A 15 -8.42 -14.86 4.09
N SER A 16 -9.09 -15.21 5.18
CA SER A 16 -8.72 -16.38 6.01
C SER A 16 -8.81 -17.72 5.27
N GLY A 17 -9.67 -17.79 4.27
CA GLY A 17 -9.87 -18.98 3.42
C GLY A 17 -9.00 -19.03 2.17
N ALA A 18 -8.34 -17.93 1.80
CA ALA A 18 -7.53 -17.87 0.58
C ALA A 18 -6.24 -18.69 0.73
N ALA A 19 -5.99 -19.58 -0.22
CA ALA A 19 -4.79 -20.40 -0.26
C ALA A 19 -3.70 -19.82 -1.17
N ASP A 20 -4.09 -19.02 -2.16
CA ASP A 20 -3.20 -18.35 -3.12
C ASP A 20 -3.72 -16.98 -3.54
N ILE A 21 -2.90 -16.26 -4.30
CA ILE A 21 -3.19 -14.90 -4.75
C ILE A 21 -4.34 -14.85 -5.76
N ASP A 22 -4.54 -15.90 -6.53
CA ASP A 22 -5.62 -15.99 -7.51
C ASP A 22 -6.98 -16.06 -6.80
N GLU A 23 -7.06 -16.77 -5.68
CA GLU A 23 -8.28 -16.79 -4.83
C GLU A 23 -8.56 -15.42 -4.22
N VAL A 24 -7.53 -14.65 -3.85
CA VAL A 24 -7.71 -13.26 -3.38
C VAL A 24 -8.25 -12.38 -4.51
N ALA A 25 -7.74 -12.54 -5.72
CA ALA A 25 -8.24 -11.83 -6.89
C ALA A 25 -9.71 -12.18 -7.19
N ASP A 26 -10.10 -13.45 -7.04
CA ASP A 26 -11.49 -13.88 -7.22
C ASP A 26 -12.41 -13.25 -6.16
N LEU A 27 -11.97 -13.19 -4.90
CA LEU A 27 -12.71 -12.49 -3.86
C LEU A 27 -12.92 -11.00 -4.18
N LEU A 28 -11.91 -10.33 -4.76
CA LEU A 28 -12.05 -8.95 -5.22
C LEU A 28 -13.05 -8.80 -6.36
N ARG A 29 -13.04 -9.73 -7.32
CA ARG A 29 -14.04 -9.76 -8.42
C ARG A 29 -15.45 -9.94 -7.89
N ASP A 30 -15.63 -10.77 -6.87
CA ASP A 30 -16.93 -11.05 -6.27
C ASP A 30 -17.50 -9.86 -5.50
N VAL A 31 -16.65 -8.98 -4.96
CA VAL A 31 -17.11 -7.74 -4.30
C VAL A 31 -17.88 -6.85 -5.28
N ASP A 32 -17.36 -6.71 -6.50
CA ASP A 32 -17.99 -5.89 -7.53
C ASP A 32 -17.54 -6.32 -8.92
N GLN A 33 -18.38 -7.06 -9.62
CA GLN A 33 -18.11 -7.59 -10.96
C GLN A 33 -18.09 -6.53 -12.07
N ASP A 34 -18.65 -5.35 -11.82
CA ASP A 34 -18.69 -4.24 -12.75
C ASP A 34 -17.64 -3.16 -12.44
N ALA A 35 -16.72 -3.45 -11.52
CA ALA A 35 -15.68 -2.50 -11.14
C ALA A 35 -14.62 -2.35 -12.24
N GLU A 36 -14.30 -1.13 -12.59
CA GLU A 36 -13.17 -0.80 -13.46
C GLU A 36 -11.83 -0.97 -12.72
N VAL A 37 -11.82 -0.64 -11.43
CA VAL A 37 -10.65 -0.77 -10.56
C VAL A 37 -11.11 -1.31 -9.20
N SER A 38 -10.49 -2.38 -8.75
CA SER A 38 -10.64 -2.88 -7.38
C SER A 38 -9.33 -2.74 -6.62
N LEU A 39 -9.39 -2.20 -5.40
CA LEU A 39 -8.25 -2.06 -4.50
C LEU A 39 -8.53 -2.79 -3.20
N LEU A 40 -7.58 -3.62 -2.78
CA LEU A 40 -7.56 -4.26 -1.48
C LEU A 40 -6.44 -3.64 -0.64
N PHE A 41 -6.78 -3.16 0.54
CA PHE A 41 -5.83 -2.73 1.55
C PHE A 41 -5.78 -3.77 2.65
N VAL A 42 -4.60 -4.28 2.93
CA VAL A 42 -4.36 -5.25 4.00
C VAL A 42 -3.44 -4.62 5.03
N GLU A 43 -3.97 -4.43 6.22
CA GLU A 43 -3.26 -3.88 7.36
C GLU A 43 -2.96 -5.04 8.33
N SER A 44 -1.71 -5.24 8.69
CA SER A 44 -1.30 -6.34 9.57
C SER A 44 -0.38 -5.86 10.68
N ASP A 45 -0.73 -6.25 11.90
CA ASP A 45 0.06 -6.05 13.13
C ASP A 45 0.48 -4.59 13.42
N ASP A 46 -0.25 -3.62 12.88
CA ASP A 46 0.07 -2.18 12.93
C ASP A 46 1.46 -1.82 12.36
N VAL A 47 2.06 -2.73 11.61
CA VAL A 47 3.42 -2.60 11.04
C VAL A 47 3.41 -2.67 9.52
N TYR A 48 2.62 -3.58 8.94
CA TYR A 48 2.66 -3.87 7.51
C TYR A 48 1.41 -3.42 6.77
N LEU A 49 1.62 -2.89 5.58
CA LEU A 49 0.58 -2.58 4.61
C LEU A 49 0.86 -3.32 3.30
N ALA A 50 -0.14 -4.00 2.78
CA ALA A 50 -0.13 -4.45 1.39
C ALA A 50 -1.31 -3.81 0.65
N ILE A 51 -1.07 -3.41 -0.59
CA ILE A 51 -2.09 -2.89 -1.48
C ILE A 51 -2.11 -3.78 -2.72
N MET A 52 -3.27 -4.32 -3.04
CA MET A 52 -3.51 -5.10 -4.24
C MET A 52 -4.46 -4.34 -5.13
N ARG A 53 -4.12 -4.22 -6.40
CA ARG A 53 -4.96 -3.59 -7.42
C ARG A 53 -5.32 -4.60 -8.47
N LEU A 54 -6.58 -4.61 -8.84
CA LEU A 54 -7.13 -5.41 -9.93
C LEU A 54 -7.86 -4.48 -10.90
N ASP A 55 -7.34 -4.35 -12.11
CA ASP A 55 -7.94 -3.56 -13.18
C ASP A 55 -8.81 -4.46 -14.07
N GLU A 56 -10.04 -4.05 -14.29
CA GLU A 56 -11.04 -4.76 -15.11
C GLU A 56 -11.18 -6.27 -14.80
N GLY A 57 -10.79 -6.67 -13.58
CA GLY A 57 -10.84 -8.06 -13.12
C GLY A 57 -9.73 -8.97 -13.66
N GLU A 58 -8.75 -8.45 -14.38
CA GLU A 58 -7.70 -9.24 -15.04
C GLU A 58 -6.27 -8.83 -14.65
N ASP A 59 -5.94 -7.54 -14.69
CA ASP A 59 -4.59 -7.05 -14.42
C ASP A 59 -4.35 -6.86 -12.93
N LEU A 60 -3.55 -7.75 -12.36
CA LEU A 60 -3.21 -7.75 -10.95
C LEU A 60 -1.86 -7.07 -10.71
N ARG A 61 -1.86 -6.07 -9.84
CA ARG A 61 -0.64 -5.41 -9.33
C ARG A 61 -0.66 -5.40 -7.80
N ILE A 62 0.52 -5.54 -7.20
CA ILE A 62 0.66 -5.65 -5.75
C ILE A 62 1.82 -4.77 -5.28
N PHE A 63 1.62 -4.10 -4.17
CA PHE A 63 2.62 -3.36 -3.44
C PHE A 63 2.63 -3.81 -1.98
N GLY A 64 3.82 -4.00 -1.41
CA GLY A 64 4.03 -4.25 0.02
C GLY A 64 4.93 -3.18 0.62
N SER A 65 4.59 -2.68 1.79
CA SER A 65 5.39 -1.66 2.48
C SER A 65 6.74 -2.19 2.97
N ASP A 66 6.85 -3.51 3.20
CA ASP A 66 8.06 -4.16 3.66
C ASP A 66 8.07 -5.63 3.22
N SER A 67 9.20 -6.10 2.67
CA SER A 67 9.43 -7.50 2.29
C SER A 67 9.41 -8.45 3.49
N ALA A 68 9.75 -8.00 4.67
CA ALA A 68 9.70 -8.78 5.91
C ALA A 68 8.30 -9.32 6.22
N PHE A 69 7.24 -8.66 5.75
CA PHE A 69 5.86 -9.13 5.87
C PHE A 69 5.67 -10.55 5.31
N ALA A 70 6.35 -10.87 4.19
CA ALA A 70 6.32 -12.20 3.60
C ALA A 70 6.95 -13.29 4.49
N GLU A 71 7.95 -12.93 5.30
CA GLU A 71 8.66 -13.86 6.17
C GLU A 71 7.96 -14.06 7.52
N GLU A 72 7.30 -13.02 8.03
CA GLU A 72 6.72 -13.00 9.36
C GLU A 72 5.25 -13.42 9.40
N SER A 73 4.56 -13.37 8.27
CA SER A 73 3.13 -13.62 8.19
C SER A 73 2.75 -14.56 7.04
N ARG A 74 1.84 -15.53 7.32
CA ARG A 74 1.25 -16.35 6.26
C ARG A 74 0.53 -15.48 5.21
N LEU A 75 -0.15 -14.43 5.65
CA LEU A 75 -0.85 -13.50 4.77
C LEU A 75 0.16 -12.69 3.95
N GLY A 76 1.26 -12.25 4.56
CA GLY A 76 2.35 -11.60 3.86
C GLY A 76 2.99 -12.51 2.82
N ALA A 77 3.26 -13.78 3.16
CA ALA A 77 3.78 -14.76 2.21
C ALA A 77 2.82 -14.97 1.03
N LEU A 78 1.51 -14.99 1.28
CA LEU A 78 0.49 -15.11 0.25
C LEU A 78 0.46 -13.91 -0.71
N LEU A 79 0.53 -12.69 -0.16
CA LEU A 79 0.35 -11.45 -0.93
C LEU A 79 1.64 -10.98 -1.60
N VAL A 80 2.76 -11.04 -0.90
CA VAL A 80 4.03 -10.45 -1.35
C VAL A 80 5.19 -11.44 -1.43
N GLY A 81 5.00 -12.70 -1.03
CA GLY A 81 6.05 -13.71 -0.97
C GLY A 81 6.69 -14.07 -2.32
N ASP A 82 5.94 -13.98 -3.40
CA ASP A 82 6.44 -14.21 -4.76
C ASP A 82 7.02 -12.96 -5.44
N ILE A 83 6.86 -11.80 -4.81
CA ILE A 83 7.39 -10.53 -5.34
C ILE A 83 8.86 -10.42 -4.97
N LYS A 84 9.71 -10.44 -5.97
CA LYS A 84 11.17 -10.32 -5.81
C LYS A 84 11.73 -8.98 -6.27
N ALA A 85 10.90 -8.17 -6.93
CA ALA A 85 11.30 -6.86 -7.42
C ALA A 85 11.17 -5.80 -6.32
N PRO A 86 12.19 -4.96 -6.08
CA PRO A 86 12.04 -3.80 -5.21
C PRO A 86 11.00 -2.83 -5.80
N ALA A 87 10.32 -2.07 -4.95
CA ALA A 87 9.26 -1.15 -5.35
C ALA A 87 9.76 0.01 -6.24
N LEU A 88 11.05 0.32 -6.17
CA LEU A 88 11.76 1.23 -7.09
C LEU A 88 12.99 0.53 -7.62
N GLU A 89 13.16 0.52 -8.94
CA GLU A 89 14.42 0.13 -9.56
C GLU A 89 15.44 1.27 -9.39
N ILE A 90 16.73 0.90 -9.27
CA ILE A 90 17.83 1.86 -8.99
C ILE A 90 17.97 2.94 -10.08
N ASP A 91 17.47 2.67 -11.29
CA ASP A 91 17.51 3.62 -12.42
C ASP A 91 16.53 4.80 -12.28
N ASP A 92 15.53 4.71 -11.40
CA ASP A 92 14.58 5.80 -11.11
C ASP A 92 15.09 6.79 -10.03
N VAL A 93 16.27 6.54 -9.48
CA VAL A 93 16.93 7.48 -8.59
C VAL A 93 17.52 8.61 -9.46
N VAL A 94 16.72 9.64 -9.71
CA VAL A 94 17.23 10.93 -10.13
C VAL A 94 18.28 11.34 -9.10
N GLU A 95 19.53 11.55 -9.56
CA GLU A 95 20.64 11.97 -8.70
C GLU A 95 20.17 13.02 -7.69
N PRO A 96 20.40 12.82 -6.39
CA PRO A 96 20.13 13.88 -5.44
C PRO A 96 21.00 15.07 -5.80
N ALA A 97 20.36 16.15 -6.18
CA ALA A 97 21.03 17.42 -6.37
C ALA A 97 21.96 17.68 -5.19
N ALA A 98 23.19 18.00 -5.52
CA ALA A 98 24.33 18.26 -4.67
C ALA A 98 24.00 18.58 -3.21
N ARG A 99 24.56 17.77 -2.31
CA ARG A 99 24.70 18.09 -0.90
C ARG A 99 25.24 19.51 -0.74
N VAL A 100 24.41 20.40 -0.27
CA VAL A 100 24.91 21.60 0.37
C VAL A 100 25.37 21.18 1.75
N ALA A 101 26.66 21.05 1.92
CA ALA A 101 27.29 20.95 3.23
C ALA A 101 27.04 22.25 3.99
N GLY A 102 26.46 22.16 5.17
CA GLY A 102 26.48 23.26 6.08
C GLY A 102 25.41 23.21 7.14
N SER A 103 25.86 22.85 8.28
CA SER A 103 25.60 23.44 9.58
C SER A 103 25.06 22.48 10.62
N SER A 104 25.96 22.19 11.52
CA SER A 104 25.74 21.67 12.88
C SER A 104 24.65 22.44 13.61
N GLY A 105 23.75 21.69 14.17
CA GLY A 105 22.81 22.12 15.19
C GLY A 105 22.43 20.89 16.01
N ASP A 106 23.05 20.80 17.20
CA ASP A 106 22.65 19.89 18.23
C ASP A 106 21.22 20.23 18.64
N ASP A 107 20.30 19.31 18.42
CA ASP A 107 19.09 19.21 19.19
C ASP A 107 18.78 17.72 19.36
N ASP A 108 19.08 17.25 20.57
CA ASP A 108 18.64 15.99 21.13
C ASP A 108 17.10 16.00 21.20
N ASP A 109 16.44 15.47 20.19
CA ASP A 109 15.09 15.00 20.29
C ASP A 109 15.11 13.47 20.09
N ASP A 110 14.95 12.76 21.20
CA ASP A 110 14.68 11.33 21.24
C ASP A 110 13.34 11.05 20.53
N ASN A 111 13.34 11.13 19.22
CA ASN A 111 12.27 10.65 18.37
C ASN A 111 12.82 9.50 17.54
N ASP A 112 12.91 8.33 18.17
CA ASP A 112 13.20 7.10 17.45
C ASP A 112 12.15 6.92 16.34
N PRO A 113 12.57 6.76 15.08
CA PRO A 113 11.64 6.49 14.00
C PRO A 113 10.90 5.18 14.29
N VAL A 114 9.59 5.25 14.37
CA VAL A 114 8.72 4.08 14.55
C VAL A 114 8.65 3.23 13.28
N VAL A 115 9.10 3.77 12.16
CA VAL A 115 9.25 3.06 10.90
C VAL A 115 10.68 2.53 10.83
N ASP A 116 10.81 1.23 10.63
CA ASP A 116 12.09 0.58 10.43
C ASP A 116 12.80 1.23 9.23
N PRO A 117 13.96 1.89 9.42
CA PRO A 117 14.71 2.47 8.30
C PRO A 117 15.26 1.39 7.34
N ASP A 118 15.22 0.13 7.75
CA ASP A 118 15.60 -1.03 6.95
C ASP A 118 14.40 -1.68 6.23
N ALA A 119 13.20 -1.08 6.31
CA ALA A 119 12.05 -1.55 5.56
C ALA A 119 12.29 -1.48 4.06
N ASP A 120 12.17 -2.61 3.39
CA ASP A 120 12.33 -2.75 1.94
C ASP A 120 10.98 -2.89 1.25
N PRO A 121 10.39 -1.79 0.72
CA PRO A 121 9.17 -1.87 -0.05
C PRO A 121 9.34 -2.74 -1.31
N VAL A 122 8.35 -3.56 -1.61
CA VAL A 122 8.37 -4.50 -2.73
C VAL A 122 7.14 -4.33 -3.63
N GLY A 123 7.28 -4.74 -4.87
CA GLY A 123 6.20 -4.75 -5.84
C GLY A 123 6.08 -3.45 -6.62
N ASP A 124 4.88 -3.12 -7.05
CA ASP A 124 4.58 -1.98 -7.91
C ASP A 124 4.13 -0.76 -7.10
N ALA A 125 5.06 0.16 -6.81
CA ALA A 125 4.73 1.41 -6.12
C ALA A 125 3.91 2.39 -6.99
N ASP A 126 3.93 2.24 -8.31
CA ASP A 126 3.17 3.05 -9.27
C ASP A 126 1.71 2.60 -9.42
N LEU A 127 1.29 1.55 -8.71
CA LEU A 127 -0.07 1.01 -8.89
C LEU A 127 -1.21 2.03 -8.66
N LEU A 128 -0.96 3.15 -8.00
CA LEU A 128 -1.93 4.22 -7.76
C LEU A 128 -1.62 5.52 -8.54
N ALA A 129 -0.66 5.51 -9.46
CA ALA A 129 -0.20 6.72 -10.14
C ALA A 129 -1.30 7.42 -10.93
N ASP A 130 -2.13 6.68 -11.64
CA ASP A 130 -3.28 7.18 -12.39
C ASP A 130 -4.42 7.68 -11.48
N LEU A 131 -4.44 7.25 -10.21
CA LEU A 131 -5.38 7.71 -9.20
C LEU A 131 -4.88 8.92 -8.39
N GLY A 132 -3.71 9.45 -8.74
CA GLY A 132 -3.14 10.67 -8.16
C GLY A 132 -2.08 10.46 -7.08
N ILE A 133 -1.60 9.23 -6.91
CA ILE A 133 -0.53 8.89 -5.96
C ILE A 133 0.64 8.28 -6.73
N SER A 134 1.68 9.07 -6.98
CA SER A 134 2.92 8.57 -7.59
C SER A 134 3.66 7.60 -6.65
N ALA A 135 4.56 6.77 -7.20
CA ALA A 135 5.39 5.85 -6.44
C ALA A 135 6.12 6.54 -5.28
N HIS A 136 6.77 7.67 -5.52
CA HIS A 136 7.47 8.45 -4.49
C HIS A 136 6.52 8.93 -3.39
N ARG A 137 5.31 9.35 -3.75
CA ARG A 137 4.32 9.80 -2.78
C ARG A 137 3.81 8.65 -1.93
N LEU A 138 3.56 7.48 -2.52
CA LEU A 138 3.14 6.28 -1.78
C LEU A 138 4.21 5.86 -0.79
N LEU A 139 5.47 5.76 -1.24
CA LEU A 139 6.61 5.42 -0.39
C LEU A 139 6.82 6.44 0.73
N ALA A 140 6.70 7.74 0.44
CA ALA A 140 6.80 8.80 1.44
C ALA A 140 5.69 8.73 2.49
N ILE A 141 4.47 8.35 2.10
CA ILE A 141 3.36 8.14 3.06
C ILE A 141 3.65 6.93 3.94
N CYS A 142 4.12 5.81 3.35
CA CYS A 142 4.46 4.59 4.09
C CYS A 142 5.64 4.78 5.05
N SER A 143 6.64 5.60 4.67
CA SER A 143 7.83 5.86 5.48
C SER A 143 7.69 7.03 6.45
N HIS A 144 6.49 7.61 6.58
CA HIS A 144 6.27 8.73 7.51
C HIS A 144 6.24 8.24 8.96
N GLU A 145 7.15 8.79 9.76
CA GLU A 145 7.31 8.42 11.17
C GLU A 145 5.98 8.51 11.96
N GLY A 146 5.71 7.48 12.74
CA GLY A 146 4.53 7.42 13.59
C GLY A 146 3.20 7.18 12.86
N MET A 147 3.23 6.89 11.56
CA MET A 147 2.03 6.57 10.78
C MET A 147 1.78 5.07 10.77
N LEU A 148 0.62 4.67 11.25
CA LEU A 148 0.18 3.27 11.21
C LEU A 148 -0.33 2.90 9.80
N PRO A 149 -0.34 1.61 9.43
CA PRO A 149 -0.93 1.13 8.18
C PRO A 149 -2.35 1.64 7.94
N ALA A 150 -3.17 1.69 8.99
CA ALA A 150 -4.52 2.23 8.96
C ALA A 150 -4.57 3.73 8.59
N ASP A 151 -3.60 4.51 9.06
CA ASP A 151 -3.49 5.94 8.70
C ASP A 151 -3.04 6.11 7.25
N VAL A 152 -2.13 5.25 6.77
CA VAL A 152 -1.71 5.22 5.37
C VAL A 152 -2.90 4.91 4.46
N THR A 153 -3.66 3.87 4.77
CA THR A 153 -4.89 3.51 4.03
C THR A 153 -5.86 4.69 3.99
N THR A 154 -6.13 5.31 5.13
CA THR A 154 -7.03 6.47 5.22
C THR A 154 -6.53 7.62 4.33
N LYS A 155 -5.25 7.93 4.40
CA LYS A 155 -4.64 9.02 3.61
C LYS A 155 -4.65 8.75 2.11
N VAL A 156 -4.36 7.50 1.72
CA VAL A 156 -4.46 7.05 0.33
C VAL A 156 -5.90 7.16 -0.16
N CYS A 157 -6.87 6.64 0.58
CA CYS A 157 -8.29 6.68 0.22
C CYS A 157 -8.83 8.11 0.10
N GLN A 158 -8.39 9.04 0.95
CA GLN A 158 -8.74 10.45 0.83
C GLN A 158 -8.23 11.09 -0.47
N VAL A 159 -7.01 10.73 -0.90
CA VAL A 159 -6.42 11.26 -2.13
C VAL A 159 -7.11 10.72 -3.37
N ILE A 160 -7.39 9.41 -3.40
CA ILE A 160 -8.05 8.75 -4.55
C ILE A 160 -9.57 8.97 -4.58
N GLY A 161 -10.16 9.49 -3.51
CA GLY A 161 -11.56 9.90 -3.43
C GLY A 161 -12.53 8.83 -2.90
N CYS A 162 -12.04 7.82 -2.18
CA CYS A 162 -12.86 6.80 -1.50
C CYS A 162 -12.78 6.87 0.03
N GLY A 163 -12.33 8.00 0.57
CA GLY A 163 -12.16 8.17 2.01
C GLY A 163 -13.44 8.00 2.81
N ASN A 164 -14.55 8.57 2.33
CA ASN A 164 -15.84 8.48 3.01
C ASN A 164 -16.38 7.05 3.08
N GLU A 165 -16.27 6.29 1.99
CA GLU A 165 -16.71 4.90 1.90
C GLU A 165 -15.95 4.00 2.89
N VAL A 166 -14.65 4.25 3.04
CA VAL A 166 -13.81 3.50 4.00
C VAL A 166 -14.11 3.90 5.45
N GLU A 167 -14.33 5.19 5.71
CA GLU A 167 -14.72 5.66 7.06
C GLU A 167 -16.07 5.09 7.48
N GLU A 168 -17.07 5.10 6.60
CA GLU A 168 -18.38 4.51 6.85
C GLU A 168 -18.29 3.01 7.13
N LEU A 169 -17.43 2.29 6.40
CA LEU A 169 -17.21 0.86 6.61
C LEU A 169 -16.59 0.56 7.98
N ARG A 170 -15.63 1.38 8.44
CA ARG A 170 -14.98 1.23 9.74
C ARG A 170 -15.87 1.60 10.93
N GLU A 171 -16.84 2.47 10.71
CA GLU A 171 -17.81 2.90 11.74
C GLU A 171 -19.05 1.98 11.84
N ALA A 172 -19.22 1.10 10.86
CA ALA A 172 -20.38 0.22 10.76
C ALA A 172 -20.39 -0.95 11.78
#